data_a529031ee3af31a9103d735199010247
#
_entry.id   a529031ee3af31a9103d735199010247
#
_cell.length_a   1.000
_cell.length_b   1.000
_cell.length_c   1.000
_cell.angle_alpha   90.00
_cell.angle_beta   90.00
_cell.angle_gamma   90.00
#
_symmetry.space_group_name_H-M   'P 1'
#
loop_
_entity.id
_entity.type
_entity.pdbx_description
1 polymer ?
#
loop_
_entity_poly.entity_id
_entity_poly.type
_entity_poly.pdbx_seq_one_letter_code
_entity_poly.pdbx_strand_id
1 'polypeptide(L)'
;MTQRERQILEWIRENPLISQQELAEKAGITRSSAAVHISNLMKKGYIAGRGYLLREEKYIVVVGGVNMDIGAVSADRLVARDSNPGRVTTSLGGVGRNIAHNLCLLGEQTAMVTVLGQDAFAQSVQENAADIGLDLHHSATIPGGRTGTYLFIDDCDGDMALAVNDMSIYDHMTPEFLRQRLDFINHAGLVVVETNLPESSLHWLCEHCTAPMLADPVSTIKAPKLKPVLGRLTALKPNRME
;
A
#
# COMPACT_ATOMS: atom_id res chain seq x y z
N MET A 1 12.90 -4.49 -18.12
CA MET A 1 12.26 -5.44 -19.08
C MET A 1 13.31 -5.91 -20.09
N THR A 2 13.46 -7.22 -20.31
CA THR A 2 14.38 -7.78 -21.32
C THR A 2 13.80 -7.64 -22.73
N GLN A 3 14.64 -7.79 -23.76
CA GLN A 3 14.16 -7.77 -25.15
C GLN A 3 13.11 -8.86 -25.42
N ARG A 4 13.31 -10.05 -24.84
CA ARG A 4 12.36 -11.17 -24.97
C ARG A 4 11.03 -10.90 -24.28
N GLU A 5 11.06 -10.31 -23.10
CA GLU A 5 9.84 -9.90 -22.39
C GLU A 5 9.03 -8.85 -23.19
N ARG A 6 9.72 -7.93 -23.88
CA ARG A 6 9.07 -6.94 -24.75
C ARG A 6 8.36 -7.60 -25.92
N GLN A 7 9.00 -8.53 -26.61
CA GLN A 7 8.39 -9.27 -27.72
C GLN A 7 7.14 -10.05 -27.26
N ILE A 8 7.25 -10.76 -26.14
CA ILE A 8 6.11 -11.52 -25.57
C ILE A 8 4.97 -10.57 -25.22
N LEU A 9 5.26 -9.41 -24.65
CA LEU A 9 4.25 -8.42 -24.29
C LEU A 9 3.52 -7.86 -25.53
N GLU A 10 4.24 -7.61 -26.63
CA GLU A 10 3.65 -7.18 -27.90
C GLU A 10 2.69 -8.23 -28.47
N TRP A 11 3.07 -9.49 -28.49
CA TRP A 11 2.16 -10.57 -28.95
C TRP A 11 0.93 -10.75 -28.08
N ILE A 12 1.07 -10.53 -26.76
CA ILE A 12 -0.07 -10.54 -25.84
C ILE A 12 -1.01 -9.34 -26.09
N ARG A 13 -0.46 -8.16 -26.46
CA ARG A 13 -1.26 -6.99 -26.87
C ARG A 13 -2.07 -7.26 -28.12
N GLU A 14 -1.45 -7.91 -29.11
CA GLU A 14 -2.10 -8.28 -30.38
C GLU A 14 -3.19 -9.35 -30.15
N ASN A 15 -2.95 -10.31 -29.26
CA ASN A 15 -3.88 -11.38 -28.91
C ASN A 15 -3.84 -11.67 -27.39
N PRO A 16 -4.71 -11.03 -26.58
CA PRO A 16 -4.75 -11.24 -25.12
C PRO A 16 -5.12 -12.68 -24.70
N LEU A 17 -5.66 -13.48 -25.60
CA LEU A 17 -6.03 -14.88 -25.37
C LEU A 17 -4.95 -15.88 -25.85
N ILE A 18 -3.82 -15.40 -26.37
CA ILE A 18 -2.73 -16.25 -26.86
C ILE A 18 -2.26 -17.21 -25.77
N SER A 19 -2.14 -18.49 -26.11
CA SER A 19 -1.71 -19.51 -25.15
C SER A 19 -0.20 -19.44 -24.90
N GLN A 20 0.24 -19.97 -23.73
CA GLN A 20 1.66 -20.09 -23.43
C GLN A 20 2.42 -20.97 -24.44
N GLN A 21 1.73 -21.92 -25.05
CA GLN A 21 2.29 -22.78 -26.07
C GLN A 21 2.59 -22.00 -27.37
N GLU A 22 1.60 -21.23 -27.83
CA GLU A 22 1.75 -20.37 -29.02
C GLU A 22 2.82 -19.29 -28.81
N LEU A 23 2.88 -18.70 -27.61
CA LEU A 23 3.96 -17.76 -27.26
C LEU A 23 5.33 -18.40 -27.28
N ALA A 24 5.45 -19.64 -26.78
CA ALA A 24 6.70 -20.40 -26.81
C ALA A 24 7.15 -20.68 -28.24
N GLU A 25 6.24 -21.11 -29.12
CA GLU A 25 6.48 -21.37 -30.54
C GLU A 25 6.90 -20.09 -31.27
N LYS A 26 6.18 -18.99 -31.13
CA LYS A 26 6.55 -17.69 -31.71
C LYS A 26 7.90 -17.17 -31.21
N ALA A 27 8.22 -17.41 -29.94
CA ALA A 27 9.48 -16.98 -29.34
C ALA A 27 10.64 -17.92 -29.58
N GLY A 28 10.43 -19.15 -30.14
CA GLY A 28 11.47 -20.17 -30.30
C GLY A 28 12.04 -20.65 -28.94
N ILE A 29 11.20 -20.76 -27.91
CA ILE A 29 11.58 -21.17 -26.55
C ILE A 29 10.65 -22.27 -26.03
N THR A 30 10.98 -22.85 -24.89
CA THR A 30 10.09 -23.84 -24.25
C THR A 30 8.86 -23.17 -23.60
N ARG A 31 7.76 -23.91 -23.47
CA ARG A 31 6.56 -23.44 -22.76
C ARG A 31 6.88 -23.00 -21.32
N SER A 32 7.77 -23.73 -20.63
CA SER A 32 8.21 -23.37 -19.27
C SER A 32 8.97 -22.04 -19.25
N SER A 33 9.82 -21.77 -20.25
CA SER A 33 10.50 -20.48 -20.39
C SER A 33 9.51 -19.35 -20.68
N ALA A 34 8.51 -19.58 -21.53
CA ALA A 34 7.44 -18.60 -21.76
C ALA A 34 6.66 -18.29 -20.47
N ALA A 35 6.31 -19.32 -19.69
CA ALA A 35 5.65 -19.16 -18.40
C ALA A 35 6.48 -18.31 -17.41
N VAL A 36 7.80 -18.48 -17.37
CA VAL A 36 8.70 -17.66 -16.55
C VAL A 36 8.68 -16.19 -17.00
N HIS A 37 8.75 -15.91 -18.29
CA HIS A 37 8.68 -14.55 -18.82
C HIS A 37 7.33 -13.90 -18.50
N ILE A 38 6.21 -14.63 -18.64
CA ILE A 38 4.86 -14.15 -18.26
C ILE A 38 4.81 -13.85 -16.77
N SER A 39 5.31 -14.75 -15.92
CA SER A 39 5.37 -14.53 -14.47
C SER A 39 6.18 -13.26 -14.11
N ASN A 40 7.29 -13.04 -14.78
CA ASN A 40 8.10 -11.84 -14.59
C ASN A 40 7.36 -10.57 -15.04
N LEU A 41 6.64 -10.63 -16.16
CA LEU A 41 5.81 -9.51 -16.64
C LEU A 41 4.65 -9.20 -15.71
N MET A 42 4.05 -10.22 -15.08
CA MET A 42 3.05 -10.05 -14.02
C MET A 42 3.65 -9.39 -12.77
N LYS A 43 4.81 -9.90 -12.31
CA LYS A 43 5.52 -9.30 -11.15
C LYS A 43 5.92 -7.84 -11.40
N LYS A 44 6.25 -7.49 -12.63
CA LYS A 44 6.62 -6.13 -13.05
C LYS A 44 5.40 -5.24 -13.34
N GLY A 45 4.17 -5.75 -13.17
CA GLY A 45 2.95 -4.99 -13.36
C GLY A 45 2.52 -4.76 -14.82
N TYR A 46 3.18 -5.37 -15.81
CA TYR A 46 2.79 -5.25 -17.23
C TYR A 46 1.54 -6.08 -17.57
N ILE A 47 1.29 -7.16 -16.85
CA ILE A 47 0.14 -8.06 -17.03
C ILE A 47 -0.65 -8.06 -15.70
N ALA A 48 -1.92 -7.69 -15.77
CA ALA A 48 -2.74 -7.47 -14.58
C ALA A 48 -3.46 -8.75 -14.08
N GLY A 49 -3.56 -9.82 -14.88
CA GLY A 49 -4.30 -11.01 -14.47
C GLY A 49 -4.29 -12.15 -15.49
N ARG A 50 -5.09 -13.18 -15.21
CA ARG A 50 -5.29 -14.30 -16.14
C ARG A 50 -6.09 -13.83 -17.34
N GLY A 51 -5.73 -14.35 -18.55
CA GLY A 51 -6.22 -13.86 -19.83
C GLY A 51 -5.35 -12.70 -20.35
N TYR A 52 -4.17 -12.47 -19.72
CA TYR A 52 -3.21 -11.45 -20.12
C TYR A 52 -3.83 -10.06 -20.29
N LEU A 53 -4.63 -9.64 -19.32
CA LEU A 53 -5.12 -8.27 -19.26
C LEU A 53 -3.94 -7.32 -19.08
N LEU A 54 -3.73 -6.46 -20.07
CA LEU A 54 -2.67 -5.46 -20.03
C LEU A 54 -3.17 -4.26 -19.24
N ARG A 55 -2.31 -3.73 -18.40
CA ARG A 55 -2.58 -2.43 -17.76
C ARG A 55 -2.13 -1.34 -18.73
N GLU A 56 -3.08 -0.72 -19.41
CA GLU A 56 -2.81 0.35 -20.38
C GLU A 56 -2.75 1.73 -19.72
N GLU A 57 -3.43 1.91 -18.59
CA GLU A 57 -3.48 3.18 -17.86
C GLU A 57 -2.44 3.23 -16.73
N LYS A 58 -1.90 4.43 -16.52
CA LYS A 58 -1.02 4.72 -15.39
C LYS A 58 -1.86 4.67 -14.11
N TYR A 59 -1.42 3.87 -13.18
CA TYR A 59 -2.02 3.75 -11.84
C TYR A 59 -1.24 4.57 -10.81
N ILE A 60 -1.86 4.83 -9.67
CA ILE A 60 -1.22 5.45 -8.52
C ILE A 60 -0.87 4.34 -7.52
N VAL A 61 0.35 4.37 -6.99
CA VAL A 61 0.76 3.47 -5.90
C VAL A 61 0.87 4.27 -4.61
N VAL A 62 0.16 3.82 -3.59
CA VAL A 62 0.32 4.33 -2.22
C VAL A 62 1.14 3.33 -1.41
N VAL A 63 2.30 3.76 -0.91
CA VAL A 63 3.16 2.95 -0.03
C VAL A 63 3.03 3.50 1.38
N GLY A 64 2.36 2.77 2.26
CA GLY A 64 2.07 3.30 3.59
C GLY A 64 1.27 2.37 4.49
N GLY A 65 0.86 2.88 5.62
CA GLY A 65 0.17 2.16 6.67
C GLY A 65 -1.34 2.08 6.50
N VAL A 66 -1.90 1.01 7.03
CA VAL A 66 -3.32 0.77 7.24
C VAL A 66 -3.51 0.18 8.63
N ASN A 67 -4.43 0.70 9.40
CA ASN A 67 -4.70 0.23 10.74
C ASN A 67 -6.20 0.20 11.05
N MET A 68 -6.55 -0.46 12.13
CA MET A 68 -7.87 -0.36 12.75
C MET A 68 -7.83 0.72 13.82
N ASP A 69 -8.70 1.72 13.68
CA ASP A 69 -8.95 2.72 14.71
C ASP A 69 -10.06 2.20 15.64
N ILE A 70 -9.78 2.14 16.94
CA ILE A 70 -10.71 1.75 17.98
C ILE A 70 -10.90 2.97 18.88
N GLY A 71 -12.02 3.65 18.72
CA GLY A 71 -12.39 4.82 19.51
C GLY A 71 -13.39 4.48 20.59
N ALA A 72 -13.17 4.95 21.80
CA ALA A 72 -14.12 4.88 22.90
C ALA A 72 -14.43 6.29 23.40
N VAL A 73 -15.72 6.60 23.58
CA VAL A 73 -16.18 7.85 24.17
C VAL A 73 -16.90 7.51 25.47
N SER A 74 -16.46 8.07 26.59
CA SER A 74 -17.10 7.88 27.87
C SER A 74 -18.46 8.58 27.93
N ALA A 75 -19.45 7.95 28.57
CA ALA A 75 -20.77 8.56 28.77
C ALA A 75 -20.72 9.74 29.77
N ASP A 76 -19.86 9.59 30.75
CA ASP A 76 -19.64 10.59 31.81
C ASP A 76 -18.13 10.92 31.89
N ARG A 77 -17.76 11.83 32.78
CA ARG A 77 -16.36 12.16 33.03
C ARG A 77 -15.55 10.91 33.41
N LEU A 78 -14.42 10.72 32.77
CA LEU A 78 -13.58 9.55 33.01
C LEU A 78 -13.09 9.46 34.46
N VAL A 79 -13.29 8.30 35.06
CA VAL A 79 -12.76 7.93 36.37
C VAL A 79 -11.55 7.00 36.14
N ALA A 80 -10.35 7.50 36.51
CA ALA A 80 -9.13 6.72 36.37
C ALA A 80 -9.15 5.47 37.24
N ARG A 81 -8.65 4.34 36.69
CA ARG A 81 -8.57 3.04 37.36
C ARG A 81 -9.92 2.39 37.68
N ASP A 82 -10.98 2.79 36.96
CA ASP A 82 -12.31 2.22 37.10
C ASP A 82 -12.90 1.88 35.73
N SER A 83 -14.01 1.13 35.70
CA SER A 83 -14.77 0.83 34.49
C SER A 83 -15.69 2.00 34.16
N ASN A 84 -15.50 2.60 33.01
CA ASN A 84 -16.30 3.73 32.55
C ASN A 84 -17.30 3.27 31.49
N PRO A 85 -18.61 3.38 31.72
CA PRO A 85 -19.60 3.14 30.66
C PRO A 85 -19.40 4.09 29.50
N GLY A 86 -19.61 3.62 28.26
CA GLY A 86 -19.41 4.45 27.08
C GLY A 86 -19.77 3.74 25.78
N ARG A 87 -19.41 4.37 24.68
CA ARG A 87 -19.58 3.83 23.33
C ARG A 87 -18.22 3.49 22.76
N VAL A 88 -18.11 2.29 22.16
CA VAL A 88 -16.92 1.88 21.40
C VAL A 88 -17.27 1.79 19.92
N THR A 89 -16.41 2.32 19.07
CA THR A 89 -16.52 2.27 17.61
C THR A 89 -15.23 1.77 17.02
N THR A 90 -15.33 1.10 15.87
CA THR A 90 -14.18 0.68 15.08
C THR A 90 -14.30 1.24 13.67
N SER A 91 -13.18 1.67 13.12
CA SER A 91 -13.10 2.13 11.74
C SER A 91 -11.75 1.82 11.11
N LEU A 92 -11.74 1.66 9.80
CA LEU A 92 -10.49 1.49 9.07
C LEU A 92 -9.76 2.83 9.01
N GLY A 93 -8.53 2.86 9.50
CA GLY A 93 -7.65 4.01 9.56
C GLY A 93 -6.34 3.82 8.80
N GLY A 94 -5.40 4.68 9.10
CA GLY A 94 -4.09 4.77 8.46
C GLY A 94 -4.05 5.83 7.37
N VAL A 95 -3.04 6.70 7.43
CA VAL A 95 -2.90 7.80 6.46
C VAL A 95 -2.75 7.25 5.05
N GLY A 96 -1.89 6.25 4.83
CA GLY A 96 -1.73 5.61 3.52
C GLY A 96 -3.04 5.05 2.99
N ARG A 97 -3.77 4.28 3.83
CA ARG A 97 -5.07 3.71 3.43
C ARG A 97 -6.10 4.81 3.13
N ASN A 98 -6.16 5.86 3.91
CA ASN A 98 -7.13 6.94 3.69
C ASN A 98 -6.83 7.70 2.39
N ILE A 99 -5.56 7.90 2.04
CA ILE A 99 -5.17 8.46 0.74
C ILE A 99 -5.60 7.53 -0.38
N ALA A 100 -5.27 6.22 -0.30
CA ALA A 100 -5.64 5.24 -1.31
C ALA A 100 -7.17 5.15 -1.51
N HIS A 101 -7.93 5.14 -0.41
CA HIS A 101 -9.39 5.13 -0.43
C HIS A 101 -9.96 6.35 -1.18
N ASN A 102 -9.47 7.56 -0.85
CA ASN A 102 -9.95 8.77 -1.51
C ASN A 102 -9.59 8.79 -3.00
N LEU A 103 -8.42 8.30 -3.39
CA LEU A 103 -8.04 8.16 -4.80
C LEU A 103 -8.99 7.22 -5.55
N CYS A 104 -9.35 6.06 -4.97
CA CYS A 104 -10.36 5.17 -5.54
C CYS A 104 -11.71 5.86 -5.69
N LEU A 105 -12.18 6.61 -4.68
CA LEU A 105 -13.43 7.37 -4.74
C LEU A 105 -13.43 8.48 -5.80
N LEU A 106 -12.25 9.02 -6.12
CA LEU A 106 -12.06 9.98 -7.22
C LEU A 106 -11.99 9.32 -8.61
N GLY A 107 -12.06 7.98 -8.66
CA GLY A 107 -12.05 7.22 -9.90
C GLY A 107 -10.65 6.84 -10.40
N GLU A 108 -9.60 7.09 -9.59
CA GLU A 108 -8.22 6.76 -9.96
C GLU A 108 -7.95 5.26 -9.77
N GLN A 109 -7.26 4.65 -10.73
CA GLN A 109 -6.73 3.31 -10.56
C GLN A 109 -5.62 3.32 -9.50
N THR A 110 -5.92 2.77 -8.33
CA THR A 110 -5.03 2.87 -7.18
C THR A 110 -4.64 1.48 -6.67
N ALA A 111 -3.35 1.31 -6.40
CA ALA A 111 -2.81 0.16 -5.70
C ALA A 111 -2.17 0.60 -4.39
N MET A 112 -2.25 -0.24 -3.38
CA MET A 112 -1.58 0.01 -2.10
C MET A 112 -0.53 -1.08 -1.83
N VAL A 113 0.66 -0.65 -1.43
CA VAL A 113 1.76 -1.49 -0.96
C VAL A 113 1.86 -1.31 0.54
N THR A 114 1.43 -2.32 1.28
CA THR A 114 1.38 -2.33 2.74
C THR A 114 1.61 -3.73 3.29
N VAL A 115 1.59 -3.87 4.60
CA VAL A 115 1.60 -5.14 5.31
C VAL A 115 0.39 -5.25 6.22
N LEU A 116 -0.21 -6.42 6.24
CA LEU A 116 -1.38 -6.77 7.06
C LEU A 116 -1.03 -7.93 7.98
N GLY A 117 -1.69 -8.02 9.12
CA GLY A 117 -1.65 -9.19 9.98
C GLY A 117 -2.44 -10.36 9.40
N GLN A 118 -2.50 -11.43 10.18
CA GLN A 118 -3.34 -12.60 9.91
C GLN A 118 -4.50 -12.63 10.93
N ASP A 119 -5.36 -11.61 10.86
CA ASP A 119 -6.42 -11.35 11.84
C ASP A 119 -7.71 -10.83 11.18
N ALA A 120 -8.77 -10.64 11.99
CA ALA A 120 -10.06 -10.13 11.53
C ALA A 120 -9.95 -8.67 10.99
N PHE A 121 -9.01 -7.88 11.47
CA PHE A 121 -8.80 -6.52 10.97
C PHE A 121 -8.23 -6.52 9.55
N ALA A 122 -7.28 -7.44 9.27
CA ALA A 122 -6.78 -7.66 7.91
C ALA A 122 -7.91 -8.06 6.95
N GLN A 123 -8.83 -8.94 7.39
CA GLN A 123 -9.99 -9.32 6.59
C GLN A 123 -10.88 -8.11 6.28
N SER A 124 -11.19 -7.28 7.28
CA SER A 124 -11.99 -6.07 7.08
C SER A 124 -11.33 -5.08 6.10
N VAL A 125 -10.00 -4.96 6.13
CA VAL A 125 -9.25 -4.15 5.15
C VAL A 125 -9.38 -4.71 3.74
N GLN A 126 -9.24 -6.04 3.57
CA GLN A 126 -9.33 -6.71 2.28
C GLN A 126 -10.74 -6.62 1.68
N GLU A 127 -11.78 -6.81 2.49
CA GLU A 127 -13.18 -6.66 2.09
C GLU A 127 -13.46 -5.23 1.63
N ASN A 128 -13.08 -4.22 2.42
CA ASN A 128 -13.23 -2.82 2.03
C ASN A 128 -12.44 -2.47 0.76
N ALA A 129 -11.23 -2.99 0.61
CA ALA A 129 -10.43 -2.76 -0.59
C ALA A 129 -11.12 -3.32 -1.84
N ALA A 130 -11.72 -4.52 -1.74
CA ALA A 130 -12.49 -5.12 -2.83
C ALA A 130 -13.72 -4.27 -3.19
N ASP A 131 -14.45 -3.74 -2.20
CA ASP A 131 -15.64 -2.92 -2.39
C ASP A 131 -15.35 -1.61 -3.14
N ILE A 132 -14.19 -0.99 -2.88
CA ILE A 132 -13.81 0.29 -3.49
C ILE A 132 -12.88 0.15 -4.69
N GLY A 133 -12.53 -1.07 -5.10
CA GLY A 133 -11.61 -1.33 -6.21
C GLY A 133 -10.14 -1.00 -5.92
N LEU A 134 -9.72 -0.98 -4.65
CA LEU A 134 -8.33 -0.78 -4.26
C LEU A 134 -7.51 -2.07 -4.46
N ASP A 135 -6.47 -2.02 -5.27
CA ASP A 135 -5.58 -3.15 -5.55
C ASP A 135 -4.58 -3.38 -4.40
N LEU A 136 -4.70 -4.51 -3.69
CA LEU A 136 -3.78 -4.94 -2.63
C LEU A 136 -2.82 -6.08 -3.07
N HIS A 137 -2.74 -6.38 -4.37
CA HIS A 137 -1.96 -7.53 -4.89
C HIS A 137 -0.48 -7.49 -4.53
N HIS A 138 0.05 -6.28 -4.34
CA HIS A 138 1.45 -6.03 -3.98
C HIS A 138 1.64 -5.78 -2.47
N SER A 139 0.58 -5.90 -1.67
CA SER A 139 0.67 -5.94 -0.21
C SER A 139 1.06 -7.34 0.27
N ALA A 140 1.42 -7.49 1.54
CA ALA A 140 1.74 -8.80 2.11
C ALA A 140 0.97 -9.03 3.41
N THR A 141 0.56 -10.30 3.63
CA THR A 141 0.07 -10.77 4.92
C THR A 141 1.23 -11.37 5.69
N ILE A 142 1.46 -10.91 6.91
CA ILE A 142 2.53 -11.39 7.79
C ILE A 142 2.00 -12.54 8.65
N PRO A 143 2.52 -13.77 8.48
CA PRO A 143 2.09 -14.91 9.29
C PRO A 143 2.28 -14.65 10.78
N GLY A 144 1.22 -14.86 11.57
CA GLY A 144 1.24 -14.59 13.01
C GLY A 144 1.32 -13.10 13.40
N GLY A 145 1.41 -12.20 12.43
CA GLY A 145 1.39 -10.75 12.65
C GLY A 145 -0.01 -10.24 13.04
N ARG A 146 -0.04 -9.06 13.62
CA ARG A 146 -1.29 -8.32 13.92
C ARG A 146 -1.34 -7.06 13.08
N THR A 147 -2.51 -6.79 12.51
CA THR A 147 -2.75 -5.53 11.77
C THR A 147 -2.61 -4.34 12.70
N GLY A 148 -2.01 -3.26 12.21
CA GLY A 148 -1.80 -2.05 12.97
C GLY A 148 -3.10 -1.58 13.66
N THR A 149 -2.98 -1.09 14.88
CA THR A 149 -4.13 -0.68 15.69
C THR A 149 -3.84 0.67 16.36
N TYR A 150 -4.81 1.58 16.29
CA TYR A 150 -4.80 2.83 17.02
C TYR A 150 -6.02 2.85 17.96
N LEU A 151 -5.78 2.77 19.25
CA LEU A 151 -6.83 2.83 20.28
C LEU A 151 -6.79 4.19 20.96
N PHE A 152 -7.93 4.86 21.06
CA PHE A 152 -8.05 6.11 21.79
C PHE A 152 -9.32 6.15 22.63
N ILE A 153 -9.27 6.89 23.71
CA ILE A 153 -10.36 7.09 24.64
C ILE A 153 -10.56 8.59 24.80
N ASP A 154 -11.76 9.02 24.48
CA ASP A 154 -12.21 10.40 24.69
C ASP A 154 -13.06 10.50 25.94
N ASP A 155 -12.96 11.62 26.62
CA ASP A 155 -13.87 11.99 27.69
C ASP A 155 -15.25 12.38 27.12
N CYS A 156 -16.25 12.53 27.97
CA CYS A 156 -17.60 12.93 27.57
C CYS A 156 -17.64 14.29 26.85
N ASP A 157 -16.64 15.15 27.04
CA ASP A 157 -16.48 16.42 26.32
C ASP A 157 -15.87 16.28 24.94
N GLY A 158 -15.47 15.07 24.53
CA GLY A 158 -14.83 14.79 23.24
C GLY A 158 -13.32 15.06 23.20
N ASP A 159 -12.73 15.39 24.34
CA ASP A 159 -11.27 15.54 24.44
C ASP A 159 -10.60 14.19 24.64
N MET A 160 -9.54 13.95 23.85
CA MET A 160 -8.76 12.70 23.95
C MET A 160 -8.04 12.65 25.31
N ALA A 161 -8.44 11.68 26.13
CA ALA A 161 -7.82 11.43 27.42
C ALA A 161 -6.58 10.52 27.32
N LEU A 162 -6.61 9.54 26.44
CA LEU A 162 -5.52 8.57 26.25
C LEU A 162 -5.55 7.97 24.84
N ALA A 163 -4.37 7.70 24.30
CA ALA A 163 -4.25 6.88 23.09
C ALA A 163 -3.07 5.91 23.21
N VAL A 164 -3.21 4.74 22.61
CA VAL A 164 -2.16 3.72 22.46
C VAL A 164 -2.19 3.24 21.03
N ASN A 165 -1.03 3.11 20.40
CA ASN A 165 -0.94 2.54 19.08
C ASN A 165 0.03 1.36 19.06
N ASP A 166 -0.31 0.35 18.27
CA ASP A 166 0.59 -0.74 17.90
C ASP A 166 0.73 -0.72 16.36
N MET A 167 1.86 -0.21 15.92
CA MET A 167 2.23 -0.10 14.49
C MET A 167 3.47 -0.94 14.16
N SER A 168 3.84 -1.88 15.04
CA SER A 168 5.04 -2.71 14.92
C SER A 168 5.05 -3.56 13.65
N ILE A 169 3.89 -3.87 13.10
CA ILE A 169 3.80 -4.62 11.84
C ILE A 169 4.50 -3.91 10.68
N TYR A 170 4.60 -2.57 10.68
CA TYR A 170 5.28 -1.84 9.61
C TYR A 170 6.79 -2.04 9.59
N ASP A 171 7.39 -2.61 10.65
CA ASP A 171 8.79 -3.01 10.65
C ASP A 171 9.07 -4.10 9.59
N HIS A 172 8.04 -4.81 9.13
CA HIS A 172 8.13 -5.74 8.00
C HIS A 172 8.17 -5.05 6.63
N MET A 173 7.86 -3.76 6.54
CA MET A 173 8.03 -2.98 5.31
C MET A 173 9.51 -2.57 5.12
N THR A 174 10.39 -3.55 5.09
CA THR A 174 11.84 -3.37 4.96
C THR A 174 12.26 -2.90 3.56
N PRO A 175 13.48 -2.41 3.35
CA PRO A 175 14.04 -2.16 2.02
C PRO A 175 13.96 -3.39 1.09
N GLU A 176 14.14 -4.60 1.64
CA GLU A 176 14.02 -5.84 0.85
C GLU A 176 12.58 -6.10 0.41
N PHE A 177 11.60 -5.87 1.29
CA PHE A 177 10.17 -5.92 0.95
C PHE A 177 9.83 -4.98 -0.22
N LEU A 178 10.36 -3.76 -0.19
CA LEU A 178 10.14 -2.75 -1.24
C LEU A 178 10.89 -3.08 -2.53
N ARG A 179 12.11 -3.64 -2.43
CA ARG A 179 12.92 -4.06 -3.58
C ARG A 179 12.18 -5.06 -4.46
N GLN A 180 11.50 -6.03 -3.84
CA GLN A 180 10.73 -7.04 -4.57
C GLN A 180 9.55 -6.44 -5.36
N ARG A 181 9.13 -5.22 -5.02
CA ARG A 181 7.99 -4.47 -5.60
C ARG A 181 8.41 -3.27 -6.43
N LEU A 182 9.71 -2.99 -6.49
CA LEU A 182 10.22 -1.75 -7.08
C LEU A 182 9.85 -1.60 -8.55
N ASP A 183 9.91 -2.68 -9.32
CA ASP A 183 9.52 -2.65 -10.74
C ASP A 183 8.04 -2.24 -10.89
N PHE A 184 7.16 -2.76 -10.03
CA PHE A 184 5.74 -2.37 -10.00
C PHE A 184 5.59 -0.90 -9.59
N ILE A 185 6.27 -0.48 -8.52
CA ILE A 185 6.23 0.91 -8.02
C ILE A 185 6.74 1.88 -9.10
N ASN A 186 7.82 1.55 -9.78
CA ASN A 186 8.42 2.39 -10.85
C ASN A 186 7.55 2.50 -12.12
N HIS A 187 6.60 1.57 -12.30
CA HIS A 187 5.65 1.61 -13.43
C HIS A 187 4.44 2.51 -13.14
N ALA A 188 4.27 2.93 -11.89
CA ALA A 188 3.20 3.84 -11.50
C ALA A 188 3.34 5.21 -12.20
N GLY A 189 2.22 5.85 -12.49
CA GLY A 189 2.20 7.24 -12.93
C GLY A 189 2.55 8.21 -11.81
N LEU A 190 2.26 7.80 -10.56
CA LEU A 190 2.51 8.56 -9.36
C LEU A 190 2.66 7.58 -8.17
N VAL A 191 3.59 7.89 -7.29
CA VAL A 191 3.78 7.18 -6.02
C VAL A 191 3.49 8.14 -4.87
N VAL A 192 2.69 7.69 -3.91
CA VAL A 192 2.45 8.43 -2.66
C VAL A 192 3.06 7.63 -1.52
N VAL A 193 3.90 8.28 -0.71
CA VAL A 193 4.51 7.68 0.47
C VAL A 193 4.09 8.42 1.72
N GLU A 194 4.12 7.76 2.87
CA GLU A 194 3.87 8.41 4.15
C GLU A 194 4.83 7.90 5.24
N THR A 195 4.97 8.65 6.31
CA THR A 195 6.06 8.47 7.28
C THR A 195 5.79 7.42 8.37
N ASN A 196 4.74 6.60 8.28
CA ASN A 196 4.63 5.39 9.10
C ASN A 196 5.64 4.31 8.68
N LEU A 197 6.15 4.38 7.43
CA LEU A 197 7.23 3.50 7.02
C LEU A 197 8.45 3.63 7.95
N PRO A 198 9.21 2.53 8.14
CA PRO A 198 10.54 2.61 8.70
C PRO A 198 11.40 3.61 7.93
N GLU A 199 12.19 4.41 8.64
CA GLU A 199 13.00 5.48 8.04
C GLU A 199 13.94 4.95 6.96
N SER A 200 14.60 3.81 7.21
CA SER A 200 15.48 3.15 6.24
C SER A 200 14.75 2.76 4.95
N SER A 201 13.50 2.32 5.06
CA SER A 201 12.68 1.90 3.92
C SER A 201 12.19 3.10 3.12
N LEU A 202 11.79 4.17 3.80
CA LEU A 202 11.41 5.42 3.18
C LEU A 202 12.59 6.02 2.38
N HIS A 203 13.76 6.10 2.98
CA HIS A 203 14.97 6.61 2.33
C HIS A 203 15.37 5.74 1.15
N TRP A 204 15.40 4.42 1.35
CA TRP A 204 15.71 3.47 0.27
C TRP A 204 14.76 3.63 -0.91
N LEU A 205 13.44 3.74 -0.65
CA LEU A 205 12.44 3.93 -1.71
C LEU A 205 12.66 5.24 -2.45
N CYS A 206 12.90 6.34 -1.73
CA CYS A 206 13.18 7.64 -2.34
C CYS A 206 14.44 7.63 -3.22
N GLU A 207 15.45 6.84 -2.88
CA GLU A 207 16.69 6.71 -3.67
C GLU A 207 16.50 5.88 -4.94
N HIS A 208 15.64 4.85 -4.91
CA HIS A 208 15.51 3.86 -5.99
C HIS A 208 14.26 4.02 -6.85
N CYS A 209 13.25 4.74 -6.36
CA CYS A 209 12.04 5.01 -7.12
C CYS A 209 12.31 6.04 -8.23
N THR A 210 11.89 5.72 -9.44
CA THR A 210 12.02 6.60 -10.62
C THR A 210 10.73 7.31 -10.99
N ALA A 211 9.58 6.87 -10.45
CA ALA A 211 8.30 7.52 -10.66
C ALA A 211 8.20 8.85 -9.87
N PRO A 212 7.38 9.80 -10.31
CA PRO A 212 7.05 10.99 -9.53
C PRO A 212 6.53 10.60 -8.16
N MET A 213 7.00 11.28 -7.09
CA MET A 213 6.70 10.89 -5.71
C MET A 213 6.11 12.05 -4.92
N LEU A 214 4.98 11.82 -4.26
CA LEU A 214 4.38 12.70 -3.26
C LEU A 214 4.57 12.11 -1.87
N ALA A 215 4.68 12.95 -0.84
CA ALA A 215 4.79 12.49 0.54
C ALA A 215 3.79 13.17 1.46
N ASP A 216 3.27 12.41 2.44
CA ASP A 216 2.52 12.92 3.59
C ASP A 216 3.34 12.68 4.87
N PRO A 217 3.61 13.73 5.69
CA PRO A 217 4.43 13.60 6.90
C PRO A 217 3.72 12.92 8.07
N VAL A 218 2.42 12.67 7.99
CA VAL A 218 1.57 12.00 9.02
C VAL A 218 1.49 12.78 10.33
N SER A 219 2.62 13.23 10.87
CA SER A 219 2.68 13.97 12.14
C SER A 219 3.96 14.77 12.27
N THR A 220 3.95 15.76 13.17
CA THR A 220 5.13 16.60 13.49
C THR A 220 6.34 15.77 13.95
N ILE A 221 6.11 14.67 14.69
CA ILE A 221 7.17 13.79 15.19
C ILE A 221 7.80 12.98 14.05
N LYS A 222 7.00 12.57 13.05
CA LYS A 222 7.46 11.73 11.94
C LYS A 222 7.96 12.54 10.75
N ALA A 223 7.53 13.80 10.58
CA ALA A 223 7.94 14.69 9.50
C ALA A 223 9.47 14.77 9.28
N PRO A 224 10.32 14.79 10.32
CA PRO A 224 11.77 14.83 10.16
C PRO A 224 12.37 13.69 9.34
N LYS A 225 11.70 12.52 9.24
CA LYS A 225 12.14 11.41 8.38
C LYS A 225 12.27 11.80 6.91
N LEU A 226 11.49 12.77 6.45
CA LEU A 226 11.51 13.24 5.06
C LEU A 226 12.65 14.20 4.76
N LYS A 227 13.25 14.83 5.77
CA LYS A 227 14.26 15.88 5.59
C LYS A 227 15.41 15.48 4.67
N PRO A 228 16.04 14.29 4.80
CA PRO A 228 17.15 13.89 3.93
C PRO A 228 16.73 13.65 2.47
N VAL A 229 15.47 13.39 2.22
CA VAL A 229 14.95 12.96 0.91
C VAL A 229 14.05 13.98 0.23
N LEU A 230 13.90 15.18 0.79
CA LEU A 230 13.03 16.24 0.24
C LEU A 230 13.32 16.54 -1.23
N GLY A 231 14.60 16.53 -1.64
CA GLY A 231 15.00 16.81 -3.03
C GLY A 231 14.56 15.73 -4.04
N ARG A 232 14.05 14.59 -3.58
CA ARG A 232 13.52 13.50 -4.41
C ARG A 232 12.00 13.56 -4.59
N LEU A 233 11.32 14.36 -3.79
CA LEU A 233 9.87 14.49 -3.82
C LEU A 233 9.42 15.49 -4.89
N THR A 234 8.39 15.10 -5.63
CA THR A 234 7.68 16.01 -6.55
C THR A 234 6.83 17.00 -5.78
N ALA A 235 6.20 16.55 -4.69
CA ALA A 235 5.46 17.41 -3.78
C ALA A 235 5.39 16.81 -2.36
N LEU A 236 5.15 17.67 -1.39
CA LEU A 236 4.92 17.36 0.01
C LEU A 236 3.60 18.01 0.44
N LYS A 237 2.75 17.24 1.11
CA LYS A 237 1.46 17.73 1.64
C LYS A 237 1.48 17.70 3.17
N PRO A 238 2.05 18.71 3.83
CA PRO A 238 1.98 18.86 5.27
C PRO A 238 0.70 19.61 5.70
N ASN A 239 0.33 19.45 6.96
CA ASN A 239 -0.53 20.42 7.64
C ASN A 239 0.31 21.59 8.21
N ARG A 240 -0.37 22.57 8.83
CA ARG A 240 0.32 23.76 9.33
C ARG A 240 1.35 23.47 10.43
N MET A 241 1.13 22.42 11.23
CA MET A 241 2.01 22.07 12.37
C MET A 241 3.22 21.24 11.90
N GLU A 242 3.06 20.43 10.88
CA GLU A 242 4.10 19.64 10.25
C GLU A 242 5.06 20.51 9.43
#